data_c6c1cf1c60ad1d70ca8d28c76115e16b
#
_entry.id   c6c1cf1c60ad1d70ca8d28c76115e16b
#
_cell.length_a   1.000
_cell.length_b   1.000
_cell.length_c   1.000
_cell.angle_alpha   90.00
_cell.angle_beta   90.00
_cell.angle_gamma   90.00
#
_symmetry.space_group_name_H-M   'P 1'
#
loop_
_entity.id
_entity.type
_entity.pdbx_description
1 polymer ?
#
loop_
_entity_poly.entity_id
_entity_poly.type
_entity_poly.pdbx_seq_one_letter_code
_entity_poly.pdbx_strand_id
1 'polypeptide(L)'
;MKHDVFISFRGTDTRYSFTSHLYDALQRKQIDAYIDDKLDGGEKIEPAILEGIEESFISVVIFSENYADSTFCLRELSKILECMETKQQMVLPVFYRLDPCQVQNLTGSYGDALCKHEKDCGSKEVESWRHALKEIANLKGWNSKVIM
;
A
#
# COMPACT_ATOMS: atom_id res chain seq x y z
N MET A 1 -11.81 -12.67 -11.91
CA MET A 1 -11.25 -11.44 -11.33
C MET A 1 -11.31 -10.31 -12.34
N LYS A 2 -11.67 -9.14 -11.90
CA LYS A 2 -11.92 -7.99 -12.77
C LYS A 2 -10.65 -7.25 -13.17
N HIS A 3 -9.63 -7.30 -12.30
CA HIS A 3 -8.35 -6.63 -12.53
C HIS A 3 -7.20 -7.59 -12.34
N ASP A 4 -6.12 -7.36 -13.06
CA ASP A 4 -4.93 -8.17 -12.88
C ASP A 4 -4.15 -7.71 -11.65
N VAL A 5 -3.98 -6.41 -11.49
CA VAL A 5 -3.14 -5.83 -10.44
C VAL A 5 -3.83 -4.62 -9.81
N PHE A 6 -3.83 -4.53 -8.51
CA PHE A 6 -4.16 -3.32 -7.79
C PHE A 6 -2.86 -2.71 -7.24
N ILE A 7 -2.71 -1.40 -7.35
CA ILE A 7 -1.51 -0.70 -6.86
C ILE A 7 -1.91 0.25 -5.75
N SER A 8 -1.38 0.02 -4.54
CA SER A 8 -1.56 0.90 -3.39
C SER A 8 -0.32 1.77 -3.23
N PHE A 9 -0.48 3.08 -3.20
CA PHE A 9 0.63 4.02 -3.16
C PHE A 9 0.21 5.33 -2.52
N ARG A 10 1.21 6.07 -2.01
CA ARG A 10 0.99 7.42 -1.49
C ARG A 10 1.16 8.41 -2.66
N GLY A 11 0.06 9.04 -3.06
CA GLY A 11 0.05 9.90 -4.26
C GLY A 11 1.12 10.98 -4.26
N THR A 12 1.29 11.68 -3.13
CA THR A 12 2.27 12.77 -3.05
C THR A 12 3.71 12.28 -3.21
N ASP A 13 3.99 11.01 -2.91
CA ASP A 13 5.34 10.47 -3.00
C ASP A 13 5.68 9.95 -4.39
N THR A 14 4.75 9.26 -5.05
CA THR A 14 5.10 8.48 -6.24
C THR A 14 4.15 8.62 -7.43
N ARG A 15 3.04 9.37 -7.32
CA ARG A 15 2.03 9.41 -8.39
C ARG A 15 2.61 9.78 -9.75
N TYR A 16 3.47 10.80 -9.80
CA TYR A 16 4.05 11.29 -11.04
C TYR A 16 5.47 10.78 -11.29
N SER A 17 5.89 9.75 -10.58
CA SER A 17 7.20 9.15 -10.74
C SER A 17 7.09 7.64 -10.86
N PHE A 18 7.41 6.91 -9.79
CA PHE A 18 7.46 5.45 -9.84
C PHE A 18 6.11 4.81 -10.19
N THR A 19 5.02 5.29 -9.57
CA THR A 19 3.69 4.72 -9.82
C THR A 19 3.28 4.92 -11.28
N SER A 20 3.51 6.10 -11.83
CA SER A 20 3.18 6.39 -13.21
C SER A 20 3.97 5.49 -14.18
N HIS A 21 5.27 5.32 -13.92
CA HIS A 21 6.11 4.48 -14.75
C HIS A 21 5.70 3.01 -14.66
N LEU A 22 5.37 2.53 -13.46
CA LEU A 22 4.91 1.17 -13.28
C LEU A 22 3.58 0.94 -13.99
N TYR A 23 2.65 1.86 -13.83
CA TYR A 23 1.33 1.77 -14.48
C TYR A 23 1.50 1.70 -16.00
N ASP A 24 2.30 2.60 -16.58
CA ASP A 24 2.53 2.62 -18.03
C ASP A 24 3.19 1.32 -18.51
N ALA A 25 4.14 0.79 -17.74
CA ALA A 25 4.80 -0.45 -18.10
C ALA A 25 3.83 -1.63 -18.11
N LEU A 26 2.92 -1.68 -17.14
CA LEU A 26 1.90 -2.73 -17.08
C LEU A 26 0.92 -2.61 -18.25
N GLN A 27 0.51 -1.38 -18.57
CA GLN A 27 -0.39 -1.14 -19.70
C GLN A 27 0.23 -1.58 -21.02
N ARG A 28 1.52 -1.31 -21.21
CA ARG A 28 2.23 -1.73 -22.42
C ARG A 28 2.29 -3.24 -22.57
N LYS A 29 2.24 -3.97 -21.46
CA LYS A 29 2.21 -5.43 -21.49
C LYS A 29 0.79 -6.00 -21.45
N GLN A 30 -0.20 -5.14 -21.60
CA GLN A 30 -1.62 -5.50 -21.59
C GLN A 30 -2.06 -6.13 -20.26
N ILE A 31 -1.45 -5.67 -19.18
CA ILE A 31 -1.84 -6.07 -17.82
C ILE A 31 -2.78 -5.00 -17.28
N ASP A 32 -3.97 -5.40 -16.86
CA ASP A 32 -4.97 -4.48 -16.33
C ASP A 32 -4.61 -4.09 -14.90
N ALA A 33 -4.14 -2.86 -14.75
CA ALA A 33 -3.77 -2.32 -13.44
C ALA A 33 -4.84 -1.32 -12.97
N TYR A 34 -5.30 -1.50 -11.75
CA TYR A 34 -6.27 -0.62 -11.13
C TYR A 34 -5.57 0.24 -10.09
N ILE A 35 -5.72 1.55 -10.23
CA ILE A 35 -5.22 2.51 -9.24
C ILE A 35 -6.34 3.43 -8.83
N ASP A 36 -6.23 3.99 -7.63
CA ASP A 36 -7.17 5.01 -7.19
C ASP A 36 -6.70 6.35 -7.69
N ASP A 37 -7.46 6.95 -8.60
CA ASP A 37 -7.12 8.25 -9.19
C ASP A 37 -7.47 9.43 -8.28
N LYS A 38 -8.16 9.19 -7.19
CA LYS A 38 -8.57 10.26 -6.30
C LYS A 38 -7.42 10.73 -5.44
N LEU A 39 -7.44 12.03 -5.13
CA LEU A 39 -6.43 12.61 -4.26
C LEU A 39 -6.59 12.07 -2.84
N ASP A 40 -5.46 11.78 -2.21
CA ASP A 40 -5.45 11.41 -0.81
C ASP A 40 -5.97 12.57 0.03
N GLY A 41 -6.93 12.34 0.85
CA GLY A 41 -7.52 13.40 1.66
C GLY A 41 -8.93 13.10 2.05
N GLY A 42 -9.47 12.02 1.52
CA GLY A 42 -10.77 11.54 1.93
C GLY A 42 -10.69 10.91 3.31
N GLU A 43 -11.67 11.17 4.14
CA GLU A 43 -11.73 10.57 5.47
C GLU A 43 -12.14 9.11 5.41
N LYS A 44 -12.76 8.70 4.32
CA LYS A 44 -13.27 7.34 4.16
C LYS A 44 -12.82 6.75 2.85
N ILE A 45 -12.37 5.50 2.91
CA ILE A 45 -12.10 4.74 1.70
C ILE A 45 -13.44 4.37 1.05
N GLU A 46 -13.53 4.58 -0.25
CA GLU A 46 -14.77 4.30 -0.96
C GLU A 46 -15.00 2.81 -1.14
N PRO A 47 -16.25 2.33 -1.06
CA PRO A 47 -16.55 0.92 -1.28
C PRO A 47 -16.06 0.39 -2.62
N ALA A 48 -16.05 1.23 -3.67
CA ALA A 48 -15.57 0.81 -4.98
C ALA A 48 -14.11 0.40 -4.96
N ILE A 49 -13.30 1.08 -4.15
CA ILE A 49 -11.88 0.76 -4.04
C ILE A 49 -11.68 -0.56 -3.31
N LEU A 50 -12.43 -0.78 -2.25
CA LEU A 50 -12.38 -2.04 -1.51
C LEU A 50 -12.78 -3.20 -2.42
N GLU A 51 -13.82 -3.01 -3.23
CA GLU A 51 -14.25 -4.01 -4.19
C GLU A 51 -13.18 -4.26 -5.26
N GLY A 52 -12.52 -3.20 -5.73
CA GLY A 52 -11.43 -3.31 -6.69
C GLY A 52 -10.26 -4.13 -6.14
N ILE A 53 -9.95 -3.96 -4.87
CA ILE A 53 -8.91 -4.77 -4.22
C ILE A 53 -9.33 -6.24 -4.21
N GLU A 54 -10.56 -6.52 -3.81
CA GLU A 54 -11.08 -7.89 -3.78
C GLU A 54 -11.06 -8.55 -5.15
N GLU A 55 -11.25 -7.78 -6.20
CA GLU A 55 -11.34 -8.29 -7.57
C GLU A 55 -10.03 -8.26 -8.33
N SER A 56 -8.92 -8.10 -7.63
CA SER A 56 -7.59 -8.14 -8.24
C SER A 56 -6.87 -9.43 -7.90
N PHE A 57 -6.08 -9.95 -8.85
CA PHE A 57 -5.27 -11.14 -8.60
C PHE A 57 -4.08 -10.83 -7.71
N ILE A 58 -3.47 -9.67 -7.91
CA ILE A 58 -2.25 -9.26 -7.22
C ILE A 58 -2.44 -7.85 -6.68
N SER A 59 -1.97 -7.59 -5.47
CA SER A 59 -1.86 -6.24 -4.95
C SER A 59 -0.39 -5.88 -4.81
N VAL A 60 0.01 -4.76 -5.42
CA VAL A 60 1.35 -4.20 -5.26
C VAL A 60 1.24 -3.05 -4.27
N VAL A 61 2.03 -3.10 -3.21
CA VAL A 61 2.05 -2.05 -2.19
C VAL A 61 3.37 -1.31 -2.31
N ILE A 62 3.32 -0.02 -2.63
CA ILE A 62 4.52 0.80 -2.77
C ILE A 62 4.73 1.54 -1.45
N PHE A 63 5.64 1.01 -0.62
CA PHE A 63 6.01 1.65 0.63
C PHE A 63 7.00 2.77 0.34
N SER A 64 6.56 4.00 0.52
CA SER A 64 7.36 5.20 0.37
C SER A 64 7.42 5.92 1.72
N GLU A 65 8.19 7.01 1.80
CA GLU A 65 8.43 7.70 3.06
C GLU A 65 7.14 8.08 3.80
N ASN A 66 6.14 8.55 3.07
CA ASN A 66 4.92 9.08 3.69
C ASN A 66 3.71 8.16 3.54
N TYR A 67 3.92 6.90 3.14
CA TYR A 67 2.81 5.96 2.96
C TYR A 67 1.98 5.83 4.23
N ALA A 68 2.62 5.62 5.37
CA ALA A 68 1.94 5.41 6.63
C ALA A 68 1.27 6.67 7.18
N ASP A 69 1.63 7.84 6.66
CA ASP A 69 1.00 9.09 7.07
C ASP A 69 -0.45 9.19 6.57
N SER A 70 -0.81 8.43 5.56
CA SER A 70 -2.14 8.42 4.98
C SER A 70 -3.01 7.33 5.59
N THR A 71 -4.06 7.71 6.30
CA THR A 71 -5.03 6.74 6.82
C THR A 71 -5.73 6.01 5.69
N PHE A 72 -5.88 6.67 4.55
CA PHE A 72 -6.45 6.07 3.35
C PHE A 72 -5.59 4.88 2.87
N CYS A 73 -4.27 5.10 2.77
CA CYS A 73 -3.35 4.03 2.39
C CYS A 73 -3.38 2.87 3.40
N LEU A 74 -3.44 3.20 4.68
CA LEU A 74 -3.47 2.17 5.72
C LEU A 74 -4.76 1.35 5.72
N ARG A 75 -5.88 1.97 5.36
CA ARG A 75 -7.13 1.24 5.21
C ARG A 75 -7.11 0.33 3.99
N GLU A 76 -6.53 0.78 2.89
CA GLU A 76 -6.28 -0.08 1.74
C GLU A 76 -5.40 -1.27 2.13
N LEU A 77 -4.35 -1.00 2.87
CA LEU A 77 -3.42 -2.04 3.31
C LEU A 77 -4.10 -3.10 4.16
N SER A 78 -4.97 -2.68 5.06
CA SER A 78 -5.75 -3.61 5.89
C SER A 78 -6.63 -4.51 5.04
N LYS A 79 -7.27 -3.95 4.01
CA LYS A 79 -8.09 -4.72 3.08
C LYS A 79 -7.24 -5.70 2.29
N ILE A 80 -6.06 -5.27 1.86
CA ILE A 80 -5.13 -6.13 1.13
C ILE A 80 -4.71 -7.32 1.99
N LEU A 81 -4.40 -7.07 3.26
CA LEU A 81 -4.03 -8.15 4.17
C LEU A 81 -5.20 -9.14 4.35
N GLU A 82 -6.41 -8.63 4.52
CA GLU A 82 -7.60 -9.47 4.62
C GLU A 82 -7.75 -10.37 3.39
N CYS A 83 -7.58 -9.81 2.20
CA CYS A 83 -7.69 -10.59 0.96
C CYS A 83 -6.57 -11.60 0.82
N MET A 84 -5.37 -11.27 1.28
CA MET A 84 -4.26 -12.20 1.28
C MET A 84 -4.57 -13.41 2.17
N GLU A 85 -5.14 -13.16 3.34
CA GLU A 85 -5.42 -14.21 4.32
C GLU A 85 -6.67 -15.03 3.98
N THR A 86 -7.72 -14.38 3.45
CA THR A 86 -9.00 -15.05 3.24
C THR A 86 -9.18 -15.57 1.81
N LYS A 87 -8.56 -14.92 0.83
CA LYS A 87 -8.71 -15.28 -0.58
C LYS A 87 -7.40 -15.71 -1.23
N GLN A 88 -6.34 -15.76 -0.44
CA GLN A 88 -5.00 -16.12 -0.92
C GLN A 88 -4.51 -15.24 -2.07
N GLN A 89 -4.88 -13.96 -2.03
CA GLN A 89 -4.42 -13.00 -3.01
C GLN A 89 -2.92 -12.81 -2.86
N MET A 90 -2.22 -12.73 -3.98
CA MET A 90 -0.78 -12.46 -3.97
C MET A 90 -0.54 -10.98 -3.66
N VAL A 91 0.43 -10.72 -2.79
CA VAL A 91 0.80 -9.36 -2.41
C VAL A 91 2.30 -9.17 -2.62
N LEU A 92 2.67 -8.10 -3.31
CA LEU A 92 4.06 -7.77 -3.59
C LEU A 92 4.40 -6.41 -2.98
N PRO A 93 5.21 -6.36 -1.91
CA PRO A 93 5.68 -5.09 -1.37
C PRO A 93 6.85 -4.55 -2.19
N VAL A 94 6.83 -3.25 -2.45
CA VAL A 94 7.91 -2.53 -3.11
C VAL A 94 8.35 -1.41 -2.18
N PHE A 95 9.66 -1.33 -1.92
CA PHE A 95 10.21 -0.31 -1.03
C PHE A 95 10.86 0.78 -1.89
N TYR A 96 10.18 1.91 -2.01
CA TYR A 96 10.62 3.00 -2.88
C TYR A 96 11.41 4.02 -2.07
N ARG A 97 12.74 4.06 -2.29
CA ARG A 97 13.66 4.96 -1.60
C ARG A 97 13.53 4.89 -0.09
N LEU A 98 13.30 3.69 0.41
CA LEU A 98 13.00 3.45 1.80
C LEU A 98 13.67 2.15 2.24
N ASP A 99 14.30 2.17 3.40
CA ASP A 99 14.86 0.96 3.99
C ASP A 99 13.71 0.08 4.47
N PRO A 100 13.61 -1.17 4.01
CA PRO A 100 12.56 -2.07 4.46
C PRO A 100 12.48 -2.21 5.98
N CYS A 101 13.59 -2.05 6.68
CA CYS A 101 13.62 -2.16 8.15
C CYS A 101 12.72 -1.12 8.82
N GLN A 102 12.55 0.05 8.21
CA GLN A 102 11.64 1.07 8.78
C GLN A 102 10.21 0.58 8.87
N VAL A 103 9.76 -0.15 7.85
CA VAL A 103 8.39 -0.69 7.84
C VAL A 103 8.31 -1.93 8.72
N GLN A 104 9.30 -2.82 8.61
CA GLN A 104 9.32 -4.06 9.37
C GLN A 104 9.37 -3.81 10.88
N ASN A 105 10.07 -2.77 11.31
CA ASN A 105 10.26 -2.45 12.72
C ASN A 105 9.45 -1.23 13.18
N LEU A 106 8.73 -0.58 12.27
CA LEU A 106 7.91 0.60 12.54
C LEU A 106 8.71 1.72 13.19
N THR A 107 9.83 2.07 12.54
CA THR A 107 10.73 3.14 12.97
C THR A 107 10.70 4.31 11.98
N GLY A 108 11.37 5.41 12.32
CA GLY A 108 11.44 6.58 11.47
C GLY A 108 10.07 7.17 11.18
N SER A 109 9.82 7.55 9.93
CA SER A 109 8.55 8.17 9.53
C SER A 109 7.35 7.28 9.79
N TYR A 110 7.52 5.95 9.72
CA TYR A 110 6.43 5.01 9.96
C TYR A 110 6.04 4.96 11.44
N GLY A 111 7.03 4.94 12.32
CA GLY A 111 6.75 5.00 13.75
C GLY A 111 6.08 6.31 14.16
N ASP A 112 6.59 7.42 13.62
CA ASP A 112 6.04 8.74 13.92
C ASP A 112 4.59 8.89 13.44
N ALA A 113 4.31 8.39 12.22
CA ALA A 113 2.96 8.46 11.66
C ALA A 113 1.96 7.66 12.50
N LEU A 114 2.35 6.46 12.94
CA LEU A 114 1.46 5.64 13.75
C LEU A 114 1.20 6.24 15.13
N CYS A 115 2.20 6.87 15.72
CA CYS A 115 1.99 7.57 16.99
C CYS A 115 1.00 8.71 16.83
N LYS A 116 1.08 9.45 15.73
CA LYS A 116 0.14 10.52 15.43
C LYS A 116 -1.27 9.98 15.23
N HIS A 117 -1.41 8.91 14.48
CA HIS A 117 -2.72 8.30 14.22
C HIS A 117 -3.34 7.75 15.49
N GLU A 118 -2.53 7.24 16.41
CA GLU A 118 -3.05 6.72 17.68
C GLU A 118 -3.78 7.79 18.47
N LYS A 119 -3.29 9.04 18.42
CA LYS A 119 -3.97 10.17 19.07
C LYS A 119 -5.29 10.53 18.38
N ASP A 120 -5.34 10.40 17.06
CA ASP A 120 -6.49 10.83 16.27
C ASP A 120 -7.54 9.75 16.07
N CYS A 121 -7.11 8.50 15.91
CA CYS A 121 -8.00 7.40 15.51
C CYS A 121 -8.19 6.33 16.59
N GLY A 122 -7.42 6.39 17.67
CA GLY A 122 -7.49 5.41 18.72
C GLY A 122 -6.57 4.21 18.49
N SER A 123 -6.28 3.50 19.58
CA SER A 123 -5.27 2.44 19.56
C SER A 123 -5.71 1.16 18.85
N LYS A 124 -7.00 0.87 18.83
CA LYS A 124 -7.49 -0.38 18.21
C LYS A 124 -7.26 -0.40 16.72
N GLU A 125 -7.61 0.69 16.03
CA GLU A 125 -7.42 0.79 14.58
C GLU A 125 -5.93 0.83 14.24
N VAL A 126 -5.14 1.56 15.01
CA VAL A 126 -3.70 1.65 14.79
C VAL A 126 -3.01 0.30 15.00
N GLU A 127 -3.44 -0.50 15.96
CA GLU A 127 -2.89 -1.84 16.13
C GLU A 127 -3.14 -2.72 14.91
N SER A 128 -4.31 -2.61 14.31
CA SER A 128 -4.62 -3.29 13.07
C SER A 128 -3.66 -2.87 11.96
N TRP A 129 -3.36 -1.58 11.86
CA TRP A 129 -2.42 -1.06 10.87
C TRP A 129 -0.98 -1.50 11.13
N ARG A 130 -0.57 -1.53 12.41
CA ARG A 130 0.76 -2.05 12.76
C ARG A 130 0.92 -3.49 12.30
N HIS A 131 -0.08 -4.30 12.56
CA HIS A 131 -0.07 -5.70 12.15
C HIS A 131 0.03 -5.83 10.63
N ALA A 132 -0.78 -5.07 9.90
CA ALA A 132 -0.77 -5.12 8.43
C ALA A 132 0.58 -4.69 7.85
N LEU A 133 1.15 -3.61 8.38
CA LEU A 133 2.46 -3.13 7.92
C LEU A 133 3.54 -4.18 8.12
N LYS A 134 3.60 -4.78 9.30
CA LYS A 134 4.62 -5.79 9.60
C LYS A 134 4.44 -7.05 8.76
N GLU A 135 3.22 -7.53 8.61
CA GLU A 135 2.97 -8.75 7.85
C GLU A 135 3.34 -8.57 6.38
N ILE A 136 2.93 -7.46 5.78
CA ILE A 136 3.17 -7.24 4.36
C ILE A 136 4.64 -6.86 4.10
N ALA A 137 5.24 -6.06 4.98
CA ALA A 137 6.64 -5.68 4.83
C ALA A 137 7.61 -6.87 4.94
N ASN A 138 7.19 -7.95 5.59
CA ASN A 138 8.03 -9.15 5.74
C ASN A 138 7.87 -10.14 4.59
N LEU A 139 7.00 -9.86 3.63
CA LEU A 139 6.91 -10.65 2.42
C LEU A 139 8.11 -10.37 1.53
N LYS A 140 8.42 -11.31 0.63
CA LYS A 140 9.50 -11.10 -0.33
C LYS A 140 9.09 -9.99 -1.29
N GLY A 141 9.87 -8.93 -1.35
CA GLY A 141 9.56 -7.76 -2.15
C GLY A 141 10.76 -7.18 -2.85
N TRP A 142 10.58 -6.03 -3.44
CA TRP A 142 11.61 -5.33 -4.20
C TRP A 142 11.98 -4.02 -3.52
N ASN A 143 13.28 -3.72 -3.52
CA ASN A 143 13.80 -2.46 -3.02
C ASN A 143 14.36 -1.68 -4.21
N SER A 144 13.81 -0.49 -4.47
CA SER A 144 14.22 0.32 -5.61
C SER A 144 15.69 0.72 -5.57
N LYS A 145 16.31 0.77 -4.39
CA LYS A 145 17.74 1.07 -4.25
C LYS A 145 18.61 -0.05 -4.81
N VAL A 146 18.11 -1.27 -4.85
CA VAL A 146 18.86 -2.43 -5.31
C VAL A 146 18.64 -2.67 -6.80
N ILE A 147 17.47 -2.32 -7.30
CA ILE A 147 17.06 -2.62 -8.68
C ILE A 147 17.59 -1.58 -9.66
N MET A 148 17.84 -0.40 -9.20
CA MET A 148 18.39 0.67 -10.04
C MET A 148 19.90 0.52 -10.17
#